data_238989ed112608c11d7887e3b117a137
#
_entry.id   238989ed112608c11d7887e3b117a137
#
_cell.length_a   1.000
_cell.length_b   1.000
_cell.length_c   1.000
_cell.angle_alpha   90.00
_cell.angle_beta   90.00
_cell.angle_gamma   90.00
#
_symmetry.space_group_name_H-M   'P 1'
#
loop_
_entity.id
_entity.type
_entity.pdbx_description
1 polymer ?
#
loop_
_entity_poly.entity_id
_entity_poly.type
_entity_poly.pdbx_seq_one_letter_code
_entity_poly.pdbx_strand_id
1 'polypeptide(L)'
;MLFSNPFKTRLPLVSEALAGRNHAIWDGAPHCVLGTPTMGPFPDHLEEVHLGLGCFWGAERLFWTIDGVFSTAVGYAGGITPNPTYDEVCSGRTGHTEIVMVVFDPDLVSLDRILKTFWEEHDPTQGHRQGNDIGTQYRSAIYCTSDAQLAAAKAMADRYGAALKAAGRDSITTEIAPAGPFYYAEDYHQQYLYKVPNGYCGLKGTGVACAG
;
A
#
# COMPACT_ATOMS: atom_id res chain seq x y z
N MET A 1 -18.24 -27.71 9.82
CA MET A 1 -16.88 -27.34 9.37
C MET A 1 -16.99 -25.98 8.71
N LEU A 2 -16.48 -24.94 9.33
CA LEU A 2 -16.32 -23.64 8.69
C LEU A 2 -15.21 -23.81 7.64
N PHE A 3 -15.58 -23.81 6.38
CA PHE A 3 -14.60 -23.80 5.29
C PHE A 3 -13.86 -22.45 5.35
N SER A 4 -12.65 -22.44 5.88
CA SER A 4 -11.79 -21.26 5.85
C SER A 4 -11.51 -20.90 4.39
N ASN A 5 -11.74 -19.64 4.01
CA ASN A 5 -11.43 -19.16 2.66
C ASN A 5 -9.91 -19.34 2.38
N PRO A 6 -9.51 -20.22 1.44
CA PRO A 6 -8.10 -20.51 1.19
C PRO A 6 -7.34 -19.29 0.65
N PHE A 7 -8.03 -18.34 0.02
CA PHE A 7 -7.44 -17.10 -0.53
C PHE A 7 -7.10 -16.05 0.54
N LYS A 8 -7.36 -16.35 1.82
CA LYS A 8 -6.83 -15.55 2.94
C LYS A 8 -5.33 -15.78 3.18
N THR A 9 -4.81 -16.92 2.76
CA THR A 9 -3.42 -17.34 3.07
C THR A 9 -2.58 -17.62 1.84
N ARG A 10 -3.17 -17.61 0.64
CA ARG A 10 -2.45 -17.74 -0.63
C ARG A 10 -3.06 -16.85 -1.71
N LEU A 11 -2.23 -16.44 -2.65
CA LEU A 11 -2.68 -15.74 -3.86
C LEU A 11 -3.45 -16.70 -4.79
N PRO A 12 -4.44 -16.22 -5.56
CA PRO A 12 -5.15 -17.02 -6.55
C PRO A 12 -4.24 -17.31 -7.76
N LEU A 13 -4.44 -18.44 -8.39
CA LEU A 13 -3.94 -18.69 -9.74
C LEU A 13 -4.76 -17.85 -10.75
N VAL A 14 -4.22 -17.62 -11.95
CA VAL A 14 -4.91 -16.89 -13.01
C VAL A 14 -6.29 -17.50 -13.31
N SER A 15 -6.40 -18.83 -13.29
CA SER A 15 -7.66 -19.57 -13.50
C SER A 15 -8.67 -19.47 -12.36
N GLU A 16 -8.23 -19.01 -11.19
CA GLU A 16 -9.08 -18.84 -10.00
C GLU A 16 -9.49 -17.37 -9.80
N ALA A 17 -8.81 -16.45 -10.49
CA ALA A 17 -9.04 -15.02 -10.35
C ALA A 17 -10.43 -14.62 -10.87
N LEU A 18 -11.00 -13.57 -10.28
CA LEU A 18 -12.23 -12.95 -10.79
C LEU A 18 -11.96 -12.23 -12.10
N ALA A 19 -12.96 -12.19 -12.98
CA ALA A 19 -12.83 -11.57 -14.31
C ALA A 19 -12.61 -10.05 -14.26
N GLY A 20 -13.18 -9.38 -13.23
CA GLY A 20 -13.14 -7.93 -13.13
C GLY A 20 -13.97 -7.22 -14.18
N ARG A 21 -13.60 -5.98 -14.51
CA ARG A 21 -14.31 -5.12 -15.47
C ARG A 21 -13.34 -4.24 -16.25
N ASN A 22 -13.85 -3.68 -17.36
CA ASN A 22 -13.05 -2.85 -18.28
C ASN A 22 -13.21 -1.33 -18.04
N HIS A 23 -13.88 -0.93 -16.98
CA HIS A 23 -14.06 0.48 -16.61
C HIS A 23 -13.67 0.70 -15.16
N ALA A 24 -13.15 1.88 -14.86
CA ALA A 24 -12.84 2.28 -13.49
C ALA A 24 -14.12 2.34 -12.65
N ILE A 25 -13.97 2.07 -11.35
CA ILE A 25 -15.08 2.13 -10.38
C ILE A 25 -15.18 3.50 -9.70
N TRP A 26 -14.20 4.36 -9.94
CA TRP A 26 -14.13 5.72 -9.44
C TRP A 26 -13.50 6.63 -10.51
N ASP A 27 -14.00 7.85 -10.65
CA ASP A 27 -13.63 8.83 -11.67
C ASP A 27 -12.87 10.04 -11.14
N GLY A 28 -12.52 10.00 -9.83
CA GLY A 28 -11.68 10.99 -9.19
C GLY A 28 -12.47 12.11 -8.49
N ALA A 29 -11.83 12.66 -7.48
CA ALA A 29 -12.23 13.89 -6.78
C ALA A 29 -10.98 14.58 -6.22
N PRO A 30 -11.01 15.87 -5.90
CA PRO A 30 -9.90 16.50 -5.17
C PRO A 30 -9.67 15.84 -3.81
N HIS A 31 -8.41 15.76 -3.41
CA HIS A 31 -8.02 15.22 -2.10
C HIS A 31 -8.62 16.07 -0.97
N CYS A 32 -9.44 15.47 -0.11
CA CYS A 32 -10.23 16.20 0.91
C CYS A 32 -9.36 16.98 1.92
N VAL A 33 -8.10 16.55 2.13
CA VAL A 33 -7.18 17.16 3.09
C VAL A 33 -6.22 18.14 2.41
N LEU A 34 -5.61 17.70 1.29
CA LEU A 34 -4.54 18.44 0.61
C LEU A 34 -5.08 19.40 -0.46
N GLY A 35 -6.32 19.18 -0.94
CA GLY A 35 -6.92 19.98 -2.00
C GLY A 35 -6.35 19.74 -3.40
N THR A 36 -5.41 18.83 -3.54
CA THR A 36 -4.73 18.48 -4.79
C THR A 36 -5.51 17.44 -5.60
N PRO A 37 -5.25 17.28 -6.91
CA PRO A 37 -5.79 16.17 -7.68
C PRO A 37 -5.35 14.82 -7.10
N THR A 38 -6.28 13.86 -7.00
CA THR A 38 -5.98 12.47 -6.59
C THR A 38 -5.63 11.57 -7.76
N MET A 39 -5.94 12.01 -8.98
CA MET A 39 -5.65 11.28 -10.23
C MET A 39 -4.76 12.11 -11.13
N GLY A 40 -3.83 11.42 -11.81
CA GLY A 40 -2.96 12.05 -12.80
C GLY A 40 -3.68 12.50 -14.08
N PRO A 41 -2.98 13.17 -15.01
CA PRO A 41 -1.52 13.31 -14.95
C PRO A 41 -1.06 14.31 -13.88
N PHE A 42 -0.01 13.94 -13.16
CA PHE A 42 0.64 14.83 -12.19
C PHE A 42 1.73 15.65 -12.87
N PRO A 43 2.17 16.78 -12.29
CA PRO A 43 3.32 17.52 -12.76
C PRO A 43 4.59 16.64 -12.88
N ASP A 44 5.36 16.81 -13.96
CA ASP A 44 6.49 15.94 -14.34
C ASP A 44 7.61 15.86 -13.28
N HIS A 45 7.75 16.86 -12.41
CA HIS A 45 8.77 16.88 -11.35
C HIS A 45 8.39 16.05 -10.13
N LEU A 46 7.12 15.66 -10.00
CA LEU A 46 6.65 14.83 -8.89
C LEU A 46 6.98 13.36 -9.13
N GLU A 47 7.26 12.67 -8.06
CA GLU A 47 7.44 11.22 -8.07
C GLU A 47 6.22 10.51 -7.46
N GLU A 48 6.03 9.26 -7.86
CA GLU A 48 4.95 8.39 -7.38
C GLU A 48 5.51 7.06 -6.91
N VAL A 49 5.03 6.55 -5.77
CA VAL A 49 5.33 5.21 -5.26
C VAL A 49 4.08 4.59 -4.65
N HIS A 50 3.91 3.28 -4.78
CA HIS A 50 2.75 2.55 -4.28
C HIS A 50 3.13 1.69 -3.08
N LEU A 51 2.42 1.85 -1.95
CA LEU A 51 2.81 1.28 -0.65
C LEU A 51 1.65 0.51 0.00
N GLY A 52 1.86 -0.75 0.30
CA GLY A 52 0.93 -1.63 1.02
C GLY A 52 1.40 -1.91 2.44
N LEU A 53 0.65 -1.44 3.44
CA LEU A 53 0.98 -1.53 4.86
C LEU A 53 -0.12 -2.24 5.67
N GLY A 54 -0.95 -3.08 5.06
CA GLY A 54 -2.20 -3.57 5.63
C GLY A 54 -3.38 -2.71 5.24
N CYS A 55 -4.35 -2.48 6.12
CA CYS A 55 -5.51 -1.63 5.84
C CYS A 55 -5.08 -0.23 5.38
N PHE A 56 -5.50 0.14 4.18
CA PHE A 56 -5.06 1.38 3.53
C PHE A 56 -5.60 2.67 4.16
N TRP A 57 -6.61 2.63 5.02
CA TRP A 57 -7.15 3.82 5.69
C TRP A 57 -6.14 4.49 6.63
N GLY A 58 -5.49 3.68 7.48
CA GLY A 58 -4.43 4.16 8.37
C GLY A 58 -3.18 4.55 7.61
N ALA A 59 -2.84 3.76 6.61
CA ALA A 59 -1.69 3.99 5.73
C ALA A 59 -1.83 5.30 4.97
N GLU A 60 -2.98 5.59 4.37
CA GLU A 60 -3.20 6.83 3.64
C GLU A 60 -3.05 8.06 4.57
N ARG A 61 -3.69 8.01 5.75
CA ARG A 61 -3.54 9.09 6.75
C ARG A 61 -2.09 9.35 7.12
N LEU A 62 -1.30 8.30 7.26
CA LEU A 62 0.12 8.42 7.60
C LEU A 62 0.86 9.27 6.57
N PHE A 63 0.66 9.01 5.27
CA PHE A 63 1.40 9.67 4.21
C PHE A 63 0.92 11.09 3.92
N TRP A 64 -0.38 11.38 3.95
CA TRP A 64 -0.83 12.77 3.71
C TRP A 64 -0.41 13.76 4.81
N THR A 65 0.09 13.29 5.94
CA THR A 65 0.62 14.16 7.02
C THR A 65 2.09 14.53 6.83
N ILE A 66 2.76 13.98 5.82
CA ILE A 66 4.18 14.25 5.56
C ILE A 66 4.29 15.49 4.68
N ASP A 67 4.99 16.50 5.18
CA ASP A 67 5.29 17.71 4.37
C ASP A 67 6.07 17.31 3.11
N GLY A 68 5.65 17.82 1.96
CA GLY A 68 6.20 17.45 0.64
C GLY A 68 5.43 16.36 -0.09
N VAL A 69 4.50 15.64 0.57
CA VAL A 69 3.53 14.81 -0.12
C VAL A 69 2.49 15.70 -0.81
N PHE A 70 2.42 15.59 -2.12
CA PHE A 70 1.53 16.36 -2.97
C PHE A 70 0.10 15.81 -2.94
N SER A 71 -0.05 14.50 -3.06
CA SER A 71 -1.35 13.83 -3.03
C SER A 71 -1.22 12.38 -2.59
N THR A 72 -2.32 11.82 -2.10
CA THR A 72 -2.47 10.39 -1.88
C THR A 72 -3.78 9.89 -2.49
N ALA A 73 -3.83 8.61 -2.80
CA ALA A 73 -5.07 7.92 -3.11
C ALA A 73 -4.96 6.46 -2.67
N VAL A 74 -6.07 5.85 -2.29
CA VAL A 74 -6.12 4.43 -1.98
C VAL A 74 -6.65 3.62 -3.16
N GLY A 75 -6.17 2.39 -3.28
CA GLY A 75 -6.54 1.51 -4.37
C GLY A 75 -5.97 0.11 -4.22
N TYR A 76 -5.93 -0.59 -5.34
CA TYR A 76 -5.58 -2.00 -5.43
C TYR A 76 -4.51 -2.21 -6.50
N ALA A 77 -3.43 -2.93 -6.15
CA ALA A 77 -2.36 -3.26 -7.09
C ALA A 77 -1.73 -4.63 -6.78
N GLY A 78 -0.84 -5.10 -7.67
CA GLY A 78 -0.10 -6.36 -7.52
C GLY A 78 -0.93 -7.62 -7.76
N GLY A 79 -2.17 -7.49 -8.23
CA GLY A 79 -3.09 -8.58 -8.52
C GLY A 79 -3.34 -8.81 -10.01
N ILE A 80 -4.37 -9.62 -10.30
CA ILE A 80 -4.71 -10.11 -11.63
C ILE A 80 -5.97 -9.43 -12.18
N THR A 81 -6.98 -9.25 -11.33
CA THR A 81 -8.33 -8.80 -11.70
C THR A 81 -8.34 -7.31 -12.05
N PRO A 82 -8.73 -6.89 -13.26
CA PRO A 82 -8.79 -5.47 -13.60
C PRO A 82 -9.97 -4.77 -12.93
N ASN A 83 -9.74 -3.53 -12.46
CA ASN A 83 -10.72 -2.65 -11.81
C ASN A 83 -11.58 -3.38 -10.74
N PRO A 84 -10.99 -4.04 -9.73
CA PRO A 84 -11.77 -4.80 -8.76
C PRO A 84 -12.54 -3.88 -7.83
N THR A 85 -13.67 -4.35 -7.30
CA THR A 85 -14.33 -3.72 -6.16
C THR A 85 -13.71 -4.17 -4.84
N TYR A 86 -13.98 -3.44 -3.76
CA TYR A 86 -13.56 -3.79 -2.41
C TYR A 86 -14.00 -5.21 -2.01
N ASP A 87 -15.26 -5.57 -2.26
CA ASP A 87 -15.77 -6.91 -1.93
C ASP A 87 -15.04 -8.02 -2.70
N GLU A 88 -14.70 -7.76 -3.97
CA GLU A 88 -13.90 -8.69 -4.77
C GLU A 88 -12.49 -8.83 -4.20
N VAL A 89 -11.84 -7.75 -3.79
CA VAL A 89 -10.53 -7.77 -3.14
C VAL A 89 -10.59 -8.51 -1.80
N CYS A 90 -11.60 -8.24 -0.99
CA CYS A 90 -11.84 -8.94 0.29
C CYS A 90 -12.10 -10.43 0.14
N SER A 91 -12.56 -10.89 -1.02
CA SER A 91 -12.68 -12.31 -1.31
C SER A 91 -11.33 -13.05 -1.39
N GLY A 92 -10.22 -12.31 -1.62
CA GLY A 92 -8.86 -12.82 -1.88
C GLY A 92 -8.67 -13.35 -3.30
N ARG A 93 -9.71 -13.32 -4.15
CA ARG A 93 -9.68 -13.89 -5.51
C ARG A 93 -9.23 -12.91 -6.60
N THR A 94 -8.84 -11.71 -6.23
CA THR A 94 -8.29 -10.73 -7.17
C THR A 94 -6.76 -10.76 -7.23
N GLY A 95 -6.11 -11.27 -6.18
CA GLY A 95 -4.66 -11.24 -6.01
C GLY A 95 -4.12 -9.87 -5.61
N HIS A 96 -4.95 -8.83 -5.56
CA HIS A 96 -4.51 -7.49 -5.19
C HIS A 96 -4.19 -7.35 -3.70
N THR A 97 -3.32 -6.38 -3.40
CA THR A 97 -3.17 -5.82 -2.06
C THR A 97 -3.78 -4.42 -2.00
N GLU A 98 -4.21 -4.03 -0.82
CA GLU A 98 -4.59 -2.65 -0.53
C GLU A 98 -3.36 -1.77 -0.57
N ILE A 99 -3.40 -0.71 -1.35
CA ILE A 99 -2.26 0.17 -1.66
C ILE A 99 -2.64 1.62 -1.41
N VAL A 100 -1.71 2.37 -0.87
CA VAL A 100 -1.67 3.83 -0.95
C VAL A 100 -0.73 4.24 -2.07
N MET A 101 -1.24 4.94 -3.07
CA MET A 101 -0.45 5.70 -4.02
C MET A 101 0.00 6.99 -3.31
N VAL A 102 1.30 7.23 -3.26
CA VAL A 102 1.89 8.43 -2.67
C VAL A 102 2.58 9.21 -3.78
N VAL A 103 2.08 10.42 -4.05
CA VAL A 103 2.68 11.38 -4.99
C VAL A 103 3.39 12.45 -4.17
N PHE A 104 4.65 12.70 -4.42
CA PHE A 104 5.46 13.59 -3.60
C PHE A 104 6.43 14.43 -4.43
N ASP A 105 6.82 15.59 -3.87
CA ASP A 105 7.83 16.46 -4.44
C ASP A 105 9.21 16.04 -3.90
N PRO A 106 10.11 15.48 -4.73
CA PRO A 106 11.42 15.01 -4.28
C PRO A 106 12.35 16.14 -3.80
N ASP A 107 12.06 17.40 -4.16
CA ASP A 107 12.79 18.56 -3.65
C ASP A 107 12.37 18.93 -2.22
N LEU A 108 11.19 18.49 -1.77
CA LEU A 108 10.63 18.77 -0.44
C LEU A 108 10.74 17.58 0.50
N VAL A 109 10.51 16.38 0.01
CA VAL A 109 10.62 15.14 0.78
C VAL A 109 11.31 14.04 -0.03
N SER A 110 12.32 13.41 0.54
CA SER A 110 13.03 12.33 -0.14
C SER A 110 12.25 11.03 -0.14
N LEU A 111 12.47 10.19 -1.17
CA LEU A 111 11.99 8.81 -1.20
C LEU A 111 12.42 8.04 0.06
N ASP A 112 13.63 8.24 0.55
CA ASP A 112 14.15 7.60 1.77
C ASP A 112 13.27 7.92 2.99
N ARG A 113 12.77 9.16 3.12
CA ARG A 113 11.84 9.54 4.18
C ARG A 113 10.51 8.81 4.05
N ILE A 114 9.97 8.69 2.84
CA ILE A 114 8.72 7.95 2.57
C ILE A 114 8.90 6.46 2.91
N LEU A 115 9.98 5.85 2.42
CA LEU A 115 10.29 4.44 2.68
C LEU A 115 10.60 4.17 4.15
N LYS A 116 11.31 5.07 4.83
CA LYS A 116 11.54 4.95 6.28
C LYS A 116 10.23 4.92 7.05
N THR A 117 9.31 5.82 6.73
CA THR A 117 7.96 5.83 7.32
C THR A 117 7.24 4.50 7.05
N PHE A 118 7.30 3.98 5.83
CA PHE A 118 6.75 2.68 5.49
C PHE A 118 7.29 1.58 6.41
N TRP A 119 8.61 1.45 6.56
CA TRP A 119 9.24 0.39 7.33
C TRP A 119 8.96 0.47 8.85
N GLU A 120 8.86 1.68 9.41
CA GLU A 120 8.72 1.88 10.84
C GLU A 120 7.26 1.78 11.34
N GLU A 121 6.27 2.05 10.47
CA GLU A 121 4.87 2.22 10.88
C GLU A 121 4.01 0.96 10.72
N HIS A 122 4.55 -0.13 10.16
CA HIS A 122 3.89 -1.42 10.11
C HIS A 122 4.85 -2.57 10.44
N ASP A 123 4.34 -3.79 10.54
CA ASP A 123 5.16 -4.98 10.71
C ASP A 123 5.31 -5.72 9.36
N PRO A 124 6.47 -5.61 8.67
CA PRO A 124 6.68 -6.19 7.36
C PRO A 124 6.97 -7.70 7.39
N THR A 125 6.86 -8.36 8.54
CA THR A 125 7.22 -9.78 8.72
C THR A 125 6.02 -10.73 8.73
N GLN A 126 4.78 -10.19 8.63
CA GLN A 126 3.56 -10.95 8.91
C GLN A 126 2.99 -11.72 7.69
N GLY A 127 3.61 -11.64 6.52
CA GLY A 127 3.12 -12.30 5.31
C GLY A 127 1.78 -11.74 4.84
N HIS A 128 0.79 -12.60 4.69
CA HIS A 128 -0.56 -12.23 4.24
C HIS A 128 -1.44 -11.72 5.40
N ARG A 129 -0.90 -10.79 6.17
CA ARG A 129 -1.56 -10.24 7.36
C ARG A 129 -0.92 -8.92 7.79
N GLN A 130 -1.67 -8.06 8.47
CA GLN A 130 -1.15 -6.96 9.27
C GLN A 130 -2.00 -6.79 10.53
N GLY A 131 -1.40 -7.07 11.70
CA GLY A 131 -2.11 -7.01 12.97
C GLY A 131 -3.33 -7.96 13.03
N ASN A 132 -4.52 -7.40 13.19
CA ASN A 132 -5.77 -8.16 13.23
C ASN A 132 -6.35 -8.46 11.84
N ASP A 133 -5.85 -7.78 10.80
CA ASP A 133 -6.34 -7.91 9.44
C ASP A 133 -5.67 -9.11 8.76
N ILE A 134 -6.44 -10.17 8.48
CA ILE A 134 -5.95 -11.42 7.90
C ILE A 134 -6.45 -11.55 6.46
N GLY A 135 -5.51 -11.64 5.52
CA GLY A 135 -5.80 -11.82 4.09
C GLY A 135 -4.66 -11.34 3.20
N THR A 136 -4.60 -11.90 1.99
CA THR A 136 -3.59 -11.53 0.99
C THR A 136 -3.65 -10.06 0.61
N GLN A 137 -4.80 -9.40 0.75
CA GLN A 137 -4.99 -7.98 0.51
C GLN A 137 -4.27 -7.08 1.52
N TYR A 138 -3.87 -7.60 2.67
CA TYR A 138 -3.17 -6.85 3.72
C TYR A 138 -1.66 -7.10 3.76
N ARG A 139 -1.11 -7.76 2.72
CA ARG A 139 0.33 -8.02 2.65
C ARG A 139 1.13 -6.73 2.51
N SER A 140 2.32 -6.74 3.06
CA SER A 140 3.29 -5.67 2.89
C SER A 140 3.81 -5.63 1.45
N ALA A 141 3.82 -4.45 0.80
CA ALA A 141 4.27 -4.31 -0.58
C ALA A 141 4.83 -2.91 -0.88
N ILE A 142 5.82 -2.83 -1.75
CA ILE A 142 6.34 -1.62 -2.38
C ILE A 142 6.36 -1.83 -3.89
N TYR A 143 5.59 -1.04 -4.64
CA TYR A 143 5.63 -1.04 -6.10
C TYR A 143 6.21 0.28 -6.59
N CYS A 144 7.34 0.19 -7.29
CA CYS A 144 8.19 1.31 -7.66
C CYS A 144 7.93 1.73 -9.11
N THR A 145 7.80 3.03 -9.38
CA THR A 145 7.55 3.58 -10.72
C THR A 145 8.85 3.80 -11.51
N SER A 146 10.03 3.63 -10.87
CA SER A 146 11.33 3.71 -11.54
C SER A 146 12.32 2.68 -11.01
N ASP A 147 13.35 2.37 -11.82
CA ASP A 147 14.44 1.47 -11.41
C ASP A 147 15.25 2.05 -10.24
N ALA A 148 15.38 3.38 -10.15
CA ALA A 148 16.04 4.03 -9.03
C ALA A 148 15.29 3.82 -7.72
N GLN A 149 13.97 3.98 -7.73
CA GLN A 149 13.12 3.66 -6.57
C GLN A 149 13.21 2.18 -6.18
N LEU A 150 13.21 1.28 -7.18
CA LEU A 150 13.31 -0.16 -6.95
C LEU A 150 14.64 -0.52 -6.27
N ALA A 151 15.74 0.07 -6.72
CA ALA A 151 17.06 -0.14 -6.12
C ALA A 151 17.13 0.41 -4.68
N ALA A 152 16.60 1.61 -4.45
CA ALA A 152 16.55 2.24 -3.12
C ALA A 152 15.68 1.42 -2.14
N ALA A 153 14.50 0.96 -2.58
CA ALA A 153 13.60 0.14 -1.76
C ALA A 153 14.26 -1.18 -1.33
N LYS A 154 14.94 -1.87 -2.26
CA LYS A 154 15.66 -3.12 -1.96
C LYS A 154 16.83 -2.88 -1.00
N ALA A 155 17.65 -1.85 -1.23
CA ALA A 155 18.75 -1.52 -0.34
C ALA A 155 18.28 -1.18 1.09
N MET A 156 17.15 -0.47 1.21
CA MET A 156 16.57 -0.17 2.53
C MET A 156 15.97 -1.42 3.19
N ALA A 157 15.34 -2.31 2.41
CA ALA A 157 14.85 -3.60 2.90
C ALA A 157 15.98 -4.45 3.52
N ASP A 158 17.13 -4.50 2.86
CA ASP A 158 18.30 -5.24 3.37
C ASP A 158 18.79 -4.65 4.71
N ARG A 159 18.90 -3.32 4.80
CA ARG A 159 19.31 -2.64 6.05
C ARG A 159 18.29 -2.85 7.16
N TYR A 160 17.01 -2.67 6.87
CA TYR A 160 15.95 -2.85 7.88
C TYR A 160 15.81 -4.31 8.29
N GLY A 161 15.95 -5.26 7.36
CA GLY A 161 15.98 -6.69 7.65
C GLY A 161 17.10 -7.08 8.60
N ALA A 162 18.29 -6.49 8.44
CA ALA A 162 19.39 -6.68 9.38
C ALA A 162 19.06 -6.14 10.79
N ALA A 163 18.43 -4.97 10.88
CA ALA A 163 17.99 -4.38 12.16
C ALA A 163 16.90 -5.22 12.84
N LEU A 164 15.91 -5.71 12.09
CA LEU A 164 14.87 -6.61 12.59
C LEU A 164 15.48 -7.91 13.14
N LYS A 165 16.39 -8.52 12.40
CA LYS A 165 17.10 -9.72 12.84
C LYS A 165 17.90 -9.48 14.13
N ALA A 166 18.60 -8.35 14.24
CA ALA A 166 19.32 -7.97 15.46
C ALA A 166 18.38 -7.77 16.67
N ALA A 167 17.14 -7.33 16.41
CA ALA A 167 16.08 -7.18 17.41
C ALA A 167 15.30 -8.49 17.69
N GLY A 168 15.70 -9.62 17.12
CA GLY A 168 15.05 -10.94 17.31
C GLY A 168 13.66 -11.02 16.63
N ARG A 169 13.44 -10.25 15.55
CA ARG A 169 12.23 -10.29 14.74
C ARG A 169 12.39 -11.25 13.56
N ASP A 170 11.25 -11.64 12.99
CA ASP A 170 11.20 -12.48 11.79
C ASP A 170 11.72 -11.74 10.54
N SER A 171 11.92 -12.48 9.46
CA SER A 171 12.37 -11.93 8.18
C SER A 171 11.27 -11.13 7.49
N ILE A 172 11.68 -10.09 6.73
CA ILE A 172 10.78 -9.29 5.88
C ILE A 172 10.09 -10.20 4.86
N THR A 173 8.78 -10.01 4.70
CA THR A 173 7.94 -10.66 3.70
C THR A 173 7.40 -9.68 2.65
N THR A 174 7.85 -8.44 2.68
CA THR A 174 7.41 -7.37 1.78
C THR A 174 7.70 -7.72 0.32
N GLU A 175 6.69 -7.64 -0.52
CA GLU A 175 6.85 -7.71 -1.98
C GLU A 175 7.42 -6.38 -2.49
N ILE A 176 8.58 -6.43 -3.19
CA ILE A 176 9.22 -5.24 -3.78
C ILE A 176 9.38 -5.49 -5.28
N ALA A 177 8.62 -4.75 -6.09
CA ALA A 177 8.53 -4.97 -7.53
C ALA A 177 8.34 -3.66 -8.30
N PRO A 178 8.57 -3.63 -9.63
CA PRO A 178 8.09 -2.54 -10.47
C PRO A 178 6.58 -2.37 -10.36
N ALA A 179 6.11 -1.13 -10.40
CA ALA A 179 4.68 -0.82 -10.40
C ALA A 179 3.99 -1.36 -11.65
N GLY A 180 2.94 -2.11 -11.44
CA GLY A 180 1.97 -2.48 -12.47
C GLY A 180 0.74 -1.56 -12.42
N PRO A 181 -0.39 -1.97 -13.03
CA PRO A 181 -1.62 -1.19 -12.96
C PRO A 181 -2.05 -0.92 -11.51
N PHE A 182 -2.41 0.32 -11.23
CA PHE A 182 -3.07 0.75 -10.02
C PHE A 182 -4.56 1.00 -10.31
N TYR A 183 -5.43 0.39 -9.53
CA TYR A 183 -6.88 0.54 -9.63
C TYR A 183 -7.38 1.30 -8.42
N TYR A 184 -7.92 2.50 -8.64
CA TYR A 184 -8.46 3.33 -7.56
C TYR A 184 -9.60 2.62 -6.84
N ALA A 185 -9.61 2.68 -5.52
CA ALA A 185 -10.72 2.22 -4.71
C ALA A 185 -11.91 3.20 -4.78
N GLU A 186 -13.05 2.75 -4.28
CA GLU A 186 -14.30 3.51 -4.24
C GLU A 186 -14.18 4.83 -3.46
N ASP A 187 -14.99 5.82 -3.80
CA ASP A 187 -14.95 7.16 -3.20
C ASP A 187 -14.96 7.15 -1.67
N TYR A 188 -15.77 6.29 -1.08
CA TYR A 188 -15.88 6.23 0.39
C TYR A 188 -14.62 5.76 1.10
N HIS A 189 -13.68 5.11 0.39
CA HIS A 189 -12.38 4.73 0.91
C HIS A 189 -11.36 5.86 0.85
N GLN A 190 -11.46 6.77 -0.12
CA GLN A 190 -10.52 7.87 -0.30
C GLN A 190 -10.56 8.81 0.91
N GLN A 191 -9.42 9.06 1.52
CA GLN A 191 -9.26 9.85 2.75
C GLN A 191 -10.27 9.46 3.85
N TYR A 192 -10.49 8.16 4.02
CA TYR A 192 -11.52 7.62 4.93
C TYR A 192 -11.39 8.16 6.35
N LEU A 193 -10.18 8.22 6.92
CA LEU A 193 -9.98 8.71 8.29
C LEU A 193 -10.08 10.23 8.45
N TYR A 194 -10.20 11.00 7.37
CA TYR A 194 -10.64 12.38 7.40
C TYR A 194 -12.16 12.47 7.44
N LYS A 195 -12.84 11.68 6.58
CA LYS A 195 -14.33 11.61 6.52
C LYS A 195 -14.91 10.98 7.80
N VAL A 196 -14.18 10.03 8.40
CA VAL A 196 -14.57 9.26 9.62
C VAL A 196 -13.41 9.28 10.63
N PRO A 197 -13.22 10.35 11.42
CA PRO A 197 -12.03 10.53 12.28
C PRO A 197 -11.83 9.43 13.33
N ASN A 198 -12.89 8.77 13.78
CA ASN A 198 -12.85 7.66 14.76
C ASN A 198 -12.90 6.28 14.06
N GLY A 199 -12.63 6.25 12.76
CA GLY A 199 -12.59 5.01 11.98
C GLY A 199 -11.44 4.09 12.40
N TYR A 200 -11.51 2.84 11.94
CA TYR A 200 -10.50 1.84 12.26
C TYR A 200 -9.12 2.21 11.71
N CYS A 201 -8.10 2.06 12.55
CA CYS A 201 -6.69 2.16 12.17
C CYS A 201 -5.92 1.02 12.86
N GLY A 202 -5.49 0.04 12.08
CA GLY A 202 -4.75 -1.14 12.55
C GLY A 202 -3.22 -1.01 12.45
N LEU A 203 -2.70 0.14 12.03
CA LEU A 203 -1.26 0.34 11.87
C LEU A 203 -0.54 0.26 13.21
N LYS A 204 0.52 -0.56 13.23
CA LYS A 204 1.43 -0.68 14.36
C LYS A 204 2.78 -1.21 13.89
N GLY A 205 3.80 -0.41 14.06
CA GLY A 205 5.17 -0.78 13.75
C GLY A 205 5.76 -1.82 14.72
N THR A 206 6.91 -2.37 14.34
CA THR A 206 7.68 -3.33 15.14
C THR A 206 8.37 -2.71 16.35
N GLY A 207 8.50 -1.37 16.37
CA GLY A 207 9.31 -0.62 17.34
C GLY A 207 10.81 -0.64 17.02
N VAL A 208 11.22 -1.21 15.90
CA VAL A 208 12.61 -1.20 15.42
C VAL A 208 12.79 0.00 14.50
N ALA A 209 13.81 0.82 14.74
CA ALA A 209 14.12 1.97 13.89
C ALA A 209 14.79 1.53 12.59
N CYS A 210 14.39 2.14 11.49
CA CYS A 210 15.06 2.01 10.20
C CYS A 210 16.25 2.98 10.17
N ALA A 211 17.48 2.45 10.17
CA ALA A 211 18.67 3.26 9.99
C ALA A 211 18.66 3.91 8.59
N GLY A 212 18.85 5.21 8.56
CA GLY A 212 18.96 5.97 7.31
C GLY A 212 20.23 5.64 6.53
#